data_4bb01c82ae2e7ded95c756966562777b
#
_entry.id   4bb01c82ae2e7ded95c756966562777b
#
_cell.length_a   1.000
_cell.length_b   1.000
_cell.length_c   1.000
_cell.angle_alpha   90.00
_cell.angle_beta   90.00
_cell.angle_gamma   90.00
#
_symmetry.space_group_name_H-M   'P 1'
#
loop_
_entity.id
_entity.type
_entity.pdbx_description
1 polymer ?
#
loop_
_entity_poly.entity_id
_entity_poly.type
_entity_poly.pdbx_seq_one_letter_code
_entity_poly.pdbx_strand_id
1 'polypeptide(L)'
;HSRAQQHQEGARDKVMNNVIVDHWRCDPLPIGSSQRNQDQLNELSDKTLPEIMSAAIAGTNQAYLDDNRPTTNLHLPAANESSLGQFFQMMMLATVLEGRLLQINPYGQPGVEKYKVNMNRILREPVSK
;
A
#
# COMPACT_ATOMS: atom_id res chain seq x y z
N HIS A 1 -6.94 0.08 -8.80
CA HIS A 1 -7.43 0.71 -10.04
C HIS A 1 -8.42 1.85 -9.76
N SER A 2 -9.56 1.59 -9.13
CA SER A 2 -10.57 2.63 -8.87
C SER A 2 -10.06 3.78 -7.98
N ARG A 3 -9.17 3.50 -7.03
CA ARG A 3 -8.54 4.54 -6.21
C ARG A 3 -7.54 5.40 -7.01
N ALA A 4 -6.86 4.82 -7.99
CA ALA A 4 -5.94 5.59 -8.83
C ALA A 4 -6.69 6.70 -9.58
N GLN A 5 -7.88 6.42 -10.12
CA GLN A 5 -8.74 7.43 -10.75
C GLN A 5 -9.11 8.55 -9.77
N GLN A 6 -9.52 8.19 -8.53
CA GLN A 6 -9.82 9.18 -7.50
C GLN A 6 -8.61 10.03 -7.13
N HIS A 7 -7.41 9.45 -7.10
CA HIS A 7 -6.18 10.18 -6.80
C HIS A 7 -5.78 11.09 -7.95
N GLN A 8 -6.01 10.67 -9.19
CA GLN A 8 -5.70 11.45 -10.37
C GLN A 8 -6.62 12.67 -10.53
N GLU A 9 -7.94 12.50 -10.39
CA GLU A 9 -8.93 13.54 -10.69
C GLU A 9 -9.61 14.16 -9.45
N GLY A 10 -9.49 13.51 -8.28
CA GLY A 10 -10.13 13.97 -7.06
C GLY A 10 -9.41 15.12 -6.35
N ALA A 11 -9.79 15.36 -5.09
CA ALA A 11 -9.21 16.43 -4.26
C ALA A 11 -7.68 16.32 -4.15
N ARG A 12 -7.00 17.48 -4.18
CA ARG A 12 -5.52 17.60 -4.08
C ARG A 12 -5.06 17.72 -2.63
N ASP A 13 -5.44 16.78 -1.81
CA ASP A 13 -5.21 16.73 -0.38
C ASP A 13 -4.35 15.54 0.07
N LYS A 14 -3.68 14.88 -0.89
CA LYS A 14 -2.95 13.63 -0.67
C LYS A 14 -1.56 13.66 -1.29
N VAL A 15 -0.63 12.98 -0.64
CA VAL A 15 0.66 12.58 -1.20
C VAL A 15 0.64 11.07 -1.41
N MET A 16 1.04 10.61 -2.58
CA MET A 16 1.11 9.18 -2.88
C MET A 16 2.48 8.65 -2.51
N ASN A 17 2.50 7.70 -1.57
CA ASN A 17 3.74 7.03 -1.16
C ASN A 17 3.79 5.64 -1.78
N ASN A 18 4.82 5.37 -2.57
CA ASN A 18 5.12 4.03 -3.07
C ASN A 18 6.14 3.37 -2.17
N VAL A 19 5.93 2.11 -1.85
CA VAL A 19 6.93 1.28 -1.14
C VAL A 19 7.57 0.38 -2.19
N ILE A 20 8.86 0.56 -2.41
CA ILE A 20 9.65 -0.13 -3.42
C ILE A 20 10.65 -1.05 -2.73
N VAL A 21 10.79 -2.27 -3.21
CA VAL A 21 11.79 -3.23 -2.73
C VAL A 21 12.93 -3.27 -3.72
N ASP A 22 14.17 -3.00 -3.24
CA ASP A 22 15.34 -2.95 -4.11
C ASP A 22 15.90 -4.36 -4.42
N HIS A 23 15.89 -5.26 -3.42
CA HIS A 23 16.37 -6.62 -3.60
C HIS A 23 15.35 -7.65 -3.14
N TRP A 24 14.99 -8.57 -4.03
CA TRP A 24 14.07 -9.65 -3.75
C TRP A 24 14.80 -10.83 -3.08
N ARG A 25 14.06 -11.66 -2.34
CA ARG A 25 14.60 -12.82 -1.62
C ARG A 25 15.16 -13.90 -2.55
N CYS A 26 14.57 -14.04 -3.73
CA CYS A 26 14.94 -15.01 -4.74
C CYS A 26 15.15 -14.31 -6.08
N ASP A 27 15.93 -14.94 -6.96
CA ASP A 27 16.07 -14.47 -8.33
C ASP A 27 14.69 -14.44 -9.03
N PRO A 28 14.33 -13.32 -9.64
CA PRO A 28 13.05 -13.20 -10.33
C PRO A 28 12.96 -14.14 -11.53
N LEU A 29 11.83 -14.83 -11.65
CA LEU A 29 11.57 -15.66 -12.82
C LEU A 29 11.05 -14.79 -13.98
N PRO A 30 11.55 -15.01 -15.21
CA PRO A 30 11.00 -14.36 -16.38
C PRO A 30 9.63 -14.95 -16.76
N ILE A 31 8.80 -14.13 -17.37
CA ILE A 31 7.51 -14.56 -17.94
C ILE A 31 7.80 -15.36 -19.21
N GLY A 32 7.29 -16.61 -19.25
CA GLY A 32 7.37 -17.44 -20.44
C GLY A 32 6.38 -17.02 -21.53
N SER A 33 6.68 -17.39 -22.78
CA SER A 33 5.76 -17.22 -23.89
C SER A 33 4.72 -18.35 -23.97
N SER A 34 3.51 -18.02 -24.43
CA SER A 34 2.44 -18.99 -24.70
C SER A 34 2.28 -19.20 -26.22
N GLN A 35 2.14 -20.45 -26.66
CA GLN A 35 1.89 -20.76 -28.10
C GLN A 35 0.58 -20.14 -28.60
N ARG A 36 -0.42 -19.99 -27.75
CA ARG A 36 -1.74 -19.46 -28.12
C ARG A 36 -1.84 -17.95 -28.06
N ASN A 37 -1.05 -17.31 -27.21
CA ASN A 37 -1.01 -15.85 -27.01
C ASN A 37 -2.41 -15.15 -27.04
N GLN A 38 -3.42 -15.80 -26.45
CA GLN A 38 -4.79 -15.31 -26.50
C GLN A 38 -5.01 -14.01 -25.71
N ASP A 39 -4.18 -13.80 -24.70
CA ASP A 39 -4.16 -12.63 -23.82
C ASP A 39 -3.17 -11.54 -24.27
N GLN A 40 -2.42 -11.80 -25.34
CA GLN A 40 -1.39 -10.92 -25.89
C GLN A 40 -0.23 -10.62 -24.92
N LEU A 41 -0.07 -11.42 -23.86
CA LEU A 41 0.99 -11.21 -22.87
C LEU A 41 2.38 -11.67 -23.33
N ASN A 42 2.51 -12.27 -24.52
CA ASN A 42 3.82 -12.60 -25.09
C ASN A 42 4.69 -11.34 -25.34
N GLU A 43 4.10 -10.15 -25.39
CA GLU A 43 4.85 -8.89 -25.44
C GLU A 43 5.69 -8.65 -24.17
N LEU A 44 5.30 -9.30 -23.06
CA LEU A 44 6.01 -9.25 -21.78
C LEU A 44 6.94 -10.45 -21.58
N SER A 45 7.13 -11.30 -22.61
CA SER A 45 8.05 -12.43 -22.52
C SER A 45 9.45 -11.95 -22.15
N ASP A 46 10.14 -12.74 -21.34
CA ASP A 46 11.46 -12.45 -20.77
C ASP A 46 11.52 -11.28 -19.77
N LYS A 47 10.40 -10.57 -19.54
CA LYS A 47 10.29 -9.64 -18.43
C LYS A 47 10.01 -10.38 -17.13
N THR A 48 10.51 -9.82 -16.03
CA THR A 48 10.23 -10.33 -14.69
C THR A 48 9.10 -9.52 -14.02
N LEU A 49 8.42 -10.10 -13.03
CA LEU A 49 7.40 -9.38 -12.25
C LEU A 49 7.95 -8.12 -11.57
N PRO A 50 9.17 -8.09 -10.99
CA PRO A 50 9.77 -6.87 -10.48
C PRO A 50 9.95 -5.77 -11.53
N GLU A 51 10.39 -6.12 -12.76
CA GLU A 51 10.52 -5.15 -13.86
C GLU A 51 9.16 -4.55 -14.24
N ILE A 52 8.13 -5.39 -14.34
CA ILE A 52 6.77 -4.95 -14.67
C ILE A 52 6.23 -4.05 -13.56
N MET A 53 6.43 -4.42 -12.29
CA MET A 53 6.01 -3.61 -11.15
C MET A 53 6.72 -2.26 -11.12
N SER A 54 8.03 -2.24 -11.38
CA SER A 54 8.82 -1.01 -11.45
C SER A 54 8.32 -0.08 -12.57
N ALA A 55 8.04 -0.66 -13.74
CA ALA A 55 7.46 0.10 -14.85
C ALA A 55 6.07 0.67 -14.52
N ALA A 56 5.22 -0.12 -13.85
CA ALA A 56 3.90 0.32 -13.43
C ALA A 56 3.97 1.47 -12.41
N ILE A 57 4.87 1.40 -11.44
CA ILE A 57 5.10 2.49 -10.47
C ILE A 57 5.63 3.73 -11.18
N ALA A 58 6.63 3.59 -12.05
CA ALA A 58 7.21 4.70 -12.79
C ALA A 58 6.17 5.40 -13.67
N GLY A 59 5.38 4.63 -14.42
CA GLY A 59 4.31 5.17 -15.28
C GLY A 59 3.21 5.87 -14.47
N THR A 60 2.83 5.31 -13.32
CA THR A 60 1.86 5.93 -12.43
C THR A 60 2.39 7.23 -11.84
N ASN A 61 3.64 7.24 -11.39
CA ASN A 61 4.28 8.45 -10.86
C ASN A 61 4.40 9.54 -11.92
N GLN A 62 4.72 9.17 -13.18
CA GLN A 62 4.78 10.13 -14.27
C GLN A 62 3.41 10.78 -14.52
N ALA A 63 2.33 9.99 -14.55
CA ALA A 63 0.98 10.50 -14.70
C ALA A 63 0.59 11.46 -13.57
N TYR A 64 0.96 11.14 -12.32
CA TYR A 64 0.74 12.05 -11.20
C TYR A 64 1.56 13.32 -11.30
N LEU A 65 2.82 13.23 -11.75
CA LEU A 65 3.70 14.39 -11.95
C LEU A 65 3.13 15.34 -13.01
N ASP A 66 2.65 14.80 -14.13
CA ASP A 66 2.07 15.58 -15.23
C ASP A 66 0.85 16.40 -14.75
N ASP A 67 0.12 15.88 -13.77
CA ASP A 67 -1.02 16.57 -13.14
C ASP A 67 -0.65 17.34 -11.85
N ASN A 68 0.63 17.55 -11.59
CA ASN A 68 1.14 18.23 -10.39
C ASN A 68 0.65 17.59 -9.08
N ARG A 69 0.60 16.25 -9.01
CA ARG A 69 0.29 15.49 -7.81
C ARG A 69 1.55 14.97 -7.17
N PRO A 70 1.81 15.30 -5.89
CA PRO A 70 3.05 14.90 -5.25
C PRO A 70 3.09 13.38 -5.00
N THR A 71 4.22 12.78 -5.34
CA THR A 71 4.52 11.38 -5.03
C THR A 71 5.85 11.27 -4.29
N THR A 72 5.99 10.23 -3.49
CA THR A 72 7.26 9.87 -2.86
C THR A 72 7.52 8.38 -3.02
N ASN A 73 8.79 7.99 -2.99
CA ASN A 73 9.21 6.61 -3.00
C ASN A 73 9.95 6.28 -1.71
N LEU A 74 9.50 5.26 -1.02
CA LEU A 74 10.18 4.68 0.13
C LEU A 74 10.83 3.37 -0.32
N HIS A 75 12.16 3.31 -0.26
CA HIS A 75 12.91 2.15 -0.65
C HIS A 75 13.19 1.25 0.55
N LEU A 76 12.78 -0.02 0.44
CA LEU A 76 13.18 -1.08 1.35
C LEU A 76 14.38 -1.81 0.74
N PRO A 77 15.53 -1.87 1.44
CA PRO A 77 16.76 -2.45 0.88
C PRO A 77 16.59 -3.89 0.41
N ALA A 78 15.75 -4.66 1.08
CA ALA A 78 15.49 -6.05 0.72
C ALA A 78 14.11 -6.52 1.22
N ALA A 79 13.53 -7.51 0.52
CA ALA A 79 12.32 -8.20 0.96
C ALA A 79 12.65 -9.22 2.05
N ASN A 80 12.90 -8.75 3.26
CA ASN A 80 13.19 -9.60 4.42
C ASN A 80 12.52 -9.08 5.70
N GLU A 81 12.57 -9.91 6.73
CA GLU A 81 11.93 -9.64 8.02
C GLU A 81 12.50 -8.39 8.71
N SER A 82 13.79 -8.13 8.56
CA SER A 82 14.45 -6.96 9.15
C SER A 82 13.96 -5.65 8.50
N SER A 83 13.94 -5.57 7.17
CA SER A 83 13.44 -4.40 6.44
C SER A 83 11.96 -4.14 6.74
N LEU A 84 11.16 -5.22 6.82
CA LEU A 84 9.75 -5.11 7.16
C LEU A 84 9.54 -4.63 8.60
N GLY A 85 10.32 -5.15 9.56
CA GLY A 85 10.28 -4.71 10.95
C GLY A 85 10.66 -3.24 11.11
N GLN A 86 11.70 -2.78 10.41
CA GLN A 86 12.10 -1.37 10.38
C GLN A 86 10.99 -0.49 9.78
N PHE A 87 10.38 -0.93 8.69
CA PHE A 87 9.25 -0.22 8.07
C PHE A 87 8.08 -0.07 9.05
N PHE A 88 7.67 -1.14 9.73
CA PHE A 88 6.59 -1.06 10.72
C PHE A 88 6.95 -0.14 11.88
N GLN A 89 8.17 -0.24 12.41
CA GLN A 89 8.62 0.65 13.49
C GLN A 89 8.60 2.11 13.06
N MET A 90 9.06 2.41 11.85
CA MET A 90 9.00 3.75 11.27
C MET A 90 7.55 4.26 11.18
N MET A 91 6.62 3.45 10.69
CA MET A 91 5.20 3.84 10.56
C MET A 91 4.54 4.05 11.93
N MET A 92 4.89 3.24 12.92
CA MET A 92 4.41 3.41 14.30
C MET A 92 4.90 4.74 14.91
N LEU A 93 6.17 5.06 14.72
CA LEU A 93 6.74 6.33 15.17
C LEU A 93 6.12 7.52 14.42
N ALA A 94 5.95 7.40 13.11
CA ALA A 94 5.29 8.41 12.29
C ALA A 94 3.88 8.74 12.81
N THR A 95 3.09 7.71 13.14
CA THR A 95 1.75 7.90 13.73
C THR A 95 1.78 8.69 15.04
N VAL A 96 2.76 8.40 15.90
CA VAL A 96 2.92 9.14 17.18
C VAL A 96 3.30 10.59 16.92
N LEU A 97 4.24 10.83 15.99
CA LEU A 97 4.67 12.18 15.63
C LEU A 97 3.53 12.98 15.00
N GLU A 98 2.80 12.37 14.07
CA GLU A 98 1.64 13.00 13.43
C GLU A 98 0.58 13.38 14.46
N GLY A 99 0.24 12.48 15.40
CA GLY A 99 -0.67 12.78 16.50
C GLY A 99 -0.21 13.97 17.34
N ARG A 100 1.10 14.08 17.60
CA ARG A 100 1.68 15.23 18.32
C ARG A 100 1.57 16.53 17.52
N LEU A 101 1.86 16.48 16.23
CA LEU A 101 1.75 17.64 15.32
C LEU A 101 0.30 18.14 15.23
N LEU A 102 -0.65 17.22 15.16
CA LEU A 102 -2.07 17.51 15.11
C LEU A 102 -2.69 17.84 16.51
N GLN A 103 -1.88 17.78 17.58
CA GLN A 103 -2.30 18.00 18.97
C GLN A 103 -3.44 17.07 19.43
N ILE A 104 -3.44 15.83 18.92
CA ILE A 104 -4.36 14.76 19.33
C ILE A 104 -3.60 13.67 20.07
N ASN A 105 -4.33 12.90 20.88
CA ASN A 105 -3.73 11.73 21.54
C ASN A 105 -3.62 10.57 20.54
N PRO A 106 -2.41 10.14 20.15
CA PRO A 106 -2.23 9.03 19.23
C PRO A 106 -2.41 7.65 19.89
N TYR A 107 -2.59 7.61 21.22
CA TYR A 107 -2.72 6.38 21.99
C TYR A 107 -4.15 6.10 22.35
N GLY A 108 -4.50 4.81 22.37
CA GLY A 108 -5.83 4.35 22.69
C GLY A 108 -6.80 4.47 21.51
N GLN A 109 -7.91 3.77 21.63
CA GLN A 109 -8.94 3.67 20.59
C GLN A 109 -10.34 3.72 21.22
N PRO A 110 -10.75 4.86 21.79
CA PRO A 110 -12.03 4.94 22.53
C PRO A 110 -13.25 4.55 21.68
N GLY A 111 -13.22 4.82 20.36
CA GLY A 111 -14.27 4.39 19.44
C GLY A 111 -14.34 2.87 19.27
N VAL A 112 -13.21 2.20 19.23
CA VAL A 112 -13.13 0.73 19.15
C VAL A 112 -13.57 0.08 20.48
N GLU A 113 -13.21 0.66 21.62
CA GLU A 113 -13.66 0.15 22.91
C GLU A 113 -15.19 0.28 23.04
N LYS A 114 -15.79 1.36 22.57
CA LYS A 114 -17.24 1.54 22.55
C LYS A 114 -17.94 0.46 21.70
N TYR A 115 -17.38 0.12 20.54
CA TYR A 115 -17.87 -0.97 19.71
C TYR A 115 -17.80 -2.32 20.44
N LYS A 116 -16.69 -2.65 21.09
CA LYS A 116 -16.51 -3.91 21.84
C LYS A 116 -17.53 -4.04 22.97
N VAL A 117 -17.76 -2.95 23.71
CA VAL A 117 -18.77 -2.93 24.78
C VAL A 117 -20.16 -3.22 24.21
N ASN A 118 -20.56 -2.57 23.12
CA ASN A 118 -21.86 -2.80 22.49
C ASN A 118 -21.99 -4.23 21.94
N MET A 119 -20.96 -4.75 21.28
CA MET A 119 -20.92 -6.12 20.79
C MET A 119 -21.12 -7.12 21.93
N ASN A 120 -20.37 -6.97 23.02
CA ASN A 120 -20.48 -7.86 24.19
C ASN A 120 -21.87 -7.79 24.85
N ARG A 121 -22.50 -6.63 24.88
CA ARG A 121 -23.88 -6.48 25.37
C ARG A 121 -24.86 -7.26 24.49
N ILE A 122 -24.81 -7.08 23.19
CA ILE A 122 -25.69 -7.77 22.22
C ILE A 122 -25.53 -9.30 22.30
N LEU A 123 -24.28 -9.77 22.44
CA LEU A 123 -24.02 -11.20 22.55
C LEU A 123 -24.55 -11.83 23.85
N ARG A 124 -24.78 -11.03 24.91
CA ARG A 124 -25.32 -11.49 26.18
C ARG A 124 -26.84 -11.38 26.27
N GLU A 125 -27.46 -10.60 25.40
CA GLU A 125 -28.91 -10.51 25.35
C GLU A 125 -29.49 -11.83 24.79
N PRO A 126 -30.47 -12.47 25.45
CA PRO A 126 -31.10 -13.68 24.91
C PRO A 126 -31.79 -13.34 23.59
N VAL A 127 -31.55 -14.16 22.58
CA VAL A 127 -32.25 -14.05 21.30
C VAL A 127 -33.74 -14.24 21.58
N SER A 128 -34.52 -13.16 21.58
CA SER A 128 -35.97 -13.26 21.61
C SER A 128 -36.43 -13.96 20.31
N LYS A 129 -36.95 -15.18 20.47
CA LYS A 129 -37.56 -15.95 19.38
C LYS A 129 -38.88 -15.31 18.93
#